data_796c7999b4453435b0cb26c4f0e6ef83
#
_entry.id   796c7999b4453435b0cb26c4f0e6ef83
#
_cell.length_a   1.000
_cell.length_b   1.000
_cell.length_c   1.000
_cell.angle_alpha   90.00
_cell.angle_beta   90.00
_cell.angle_gamma   90.00
#
_symmetry.space_group_name_H-M   'P 1'
#
loop_
_entity.id
_entity.type
_entity.pdbx_description
1 polymer ?
#
loop_
_entity_poly.entity_id
_entity_poly.type
_entity_poly.pdbx_seq_one_letter_code
_entity_poly.pdbx_strand_id
1 'polypeptide(L)'
;MTPDQYDGWYYTARGRWIGETEFRLIMNLLEPEPGARILDVGCGTGYFTRRFAGAGHDVTGLDPDPAMLAYARAHRACTEEYVPGDGRRLPFSDGEFDYCISITALCFITEERLALGEMARVSRRGLALGLLNRWSLLYLQKGRHGGLGAYHGARWHTPAQARALLETLPMTIRRVRTAIHLPSGGACARSAEAVTPHWVPFGGFIAAAARNELRGAAGKVR
;
A
#
# COMPACT_ATOMS: atom_id res chain seq x y z
N MET A 1 18.66 6.77 3.74
CA MET A 1 18.02 6.33 5.01
C MET A 1 18.28 4.85 5.14
N THR A 2 18.79 4.37 6.27
CA THR A 2 19.00 2.93 6.50
C THR A 2 17.67 2.22 6.76
N PRO A 3 17.58 0.89 6.53
CA PRO A 3 16.35 0.13 6.85
C PRO A 3 15.89 0.30 8.29
N ASP A 4 16.82 0.29 9.25
CA ASP A 4 16.53 0.50 10.67
C ASP A 4 15.92 1.89 10.97
N GLN A 5 16.46 2.95 10.35
CA GLN A 5 15.91 4.30 10.48
C GLN A 5 14.52 4.41 9.85
N TYR A 6 14.29 3.71 8.74
CA TYR A 6 13.01 3.70 8.05
C TYR A 6 11.94 2.98 8.88
N ASP A 7 12.23 1.77 9.33
CA ASP A 7 11.30 0.98 10.16
C ASP A 7 11.09 1.63 11.53
N GLY A 8 12.17 2.13 12.15
CA GLY A 8 12.15 2.82 13.44
C GLY A 8 11.22 4.04 13.47
N TRP A 9 11.00 4.69 12.32
CA TRP A 9 10.04 5.78 12.23
C TRP A 9 8.61 5.33 12.58
N TYR A 10 8.20 4.14 12.19
CA TYR A 10 6.88 3.60 12.51
C TYR A 10 6.67 3.33 14.01
N TYR A 11 7.73 3.25 14.81
CA TYR A 11 7.63 3.11 16.27
C TYR A 11 7.55 4.45 17.01
N THR A 12 7.74 5.57 16.33
CA THR A 12 7.42 6.89 16.89
C THR A 12 5.91 7.06 17.08
N ALA A 13 5.49 7.94 18.00
CA ALA A 13 4.06 8.19 18.22
C ALA A 13 3.32 8.67 16.95
N ARG A 14 4.02 9.45 16.10
CA ARG A 14 3.51 9.92 14.81
C ARG A 14 3.46 8.80 13.78
N GLY A 15 4.57 8.08 13.60
CA GLY A 15 4.68 7.02 12.60
C GLY A 15 3.72 5.88 12.87
N ARG A 16 3.55 5.49 14.14
CA ARG A 16 2.58 4.47 14.56
C ARG A 16 1.15 4.87 14.19
N TRP A 17 0.77 6.11 14.49
CA TRP A 17 -0.57 6.61 14.16
C TRP A 17 -0.80 6.65 12.63
N ILE A 18 0.19 7.13 11.86
CA ILE A 18 0.11 7.16 10.39
C ILE A 18 -0.01 5.73 9.84
N GLY A 19 0.93 4.84 10.18
CA GLY A 19 0.93 3.46 9.69
C GLY A 19 -0.34 2.68 10.06
N GLU A 20 -0.90 2.92 11.27
CA GLU A 20 -2.17 2.33 11.68
C GLU A 20 -3.34 2.86 10.85
N THR A 21 -3.37 4.15 10.55
CA THR A 21 -4.43 4.77 9.76
C THR A 21 -4.39 4.28 8.32
N GLU A 22 -3.20 4.20 7.71
CA GLU A 22 -2.97 3.66 6.37
C GLU A 22 -3.37 2.18 6.28
N PHE A 23 -2.90 1.37 7.23
CA PHE A 23 -3.25 -0.06 7.30
C PHE A 23 -4.76 -0.27 7.38
N ARG A 24 -5.44 0.40 8.33
CA ARG A 24 -6.89 0.27 8.48
C ARG A 24 -7.65 0.69 7.23
N LEU A 25 -7.21 1.78 6.58
CA LEU A 25 -7.88 2.26 5.38
C LEU A 25 -7.72 1.26 4.22
N ILE A 26 -6.54 0.68 4.02
CA ILE A 26 -6.30 -0.37 3.02
C ILE A 26 -7.12 -1.63 3.34
N MET A 27 -7.10 -2.10 4.59
CA MET A 27 -7.90 -3.26 5.03
C MET A 27 -9.40 -3.05 4.76
N ASN A 28 -9.93 -1.88 5.10
CA ASN A 28 -11.36 -1.54 4.89
C ASN A 28 -11.75 -1.43 3.41
N LEU A 29 -10.81 -1.09 2.51
CA LEU A 29 -11.08 -1.06 1.07
C LEU A 29 -10.90 -2.42 0.42
N LEU A 30 -9.91 -3.18 0.85
CA LEU A 30 -9.60 -4.50 0.32
C LEU A 30 -10.58 -5.55 0.84
N GLU A 31 -11.01 -5.45 2.10
CA GLU A 31 -11.91 -6.41 2.77
C GLU A 31 -11.50 -7.86 2.49
N PRO A 32 -10.25 -8.25 2.80
CA PRO A 32 -9.78 -9.59 2.48
C PRO A 32 -10.45 -10.63 3.38
N GLU A 33 -10.75 -11.80 2.84
CA GLU A 33 -11.27 -12.92 3.61
C GLU A 33 -10.21 -13.43 4.61
N PRO A 34 -10.61 -13.99 5.76
CA PRO A 34 -9.67 -14.58 6.72
C PRO A 34 -8.73 -15.59 6.04
N GLY A 35 -7.44 -15.55 6.34
CA GLY A 35 -6.45 -16.43 5.74
C GLY A 35 -6.13 -16.17 4.26
N ALA A 36 -6.58 -15.04 3.68
CA ALA A 36 -6.29 -14.71 2.30
C ALA A 36 -4.78 -14.65 2.02
N ARG A 37 -4.36 -15.13 0.85
CA ARG A 37 -2.98 -15.01 0.36
C ARG A 37 -2.77 -13.62 -0.23
N ILE A 38 -1.85 -12.84 0.34
CA ILE A 38 -1.61 -11.45 -0.04
C ILE A 38 -0.15 -11.27 -0.48
N LEU A 39 0.07 -10.63 -1.64
CA LEU A 39 1.38 -10.17 -2.08
C LEU A 39 1.54 -8.68 -1.76
N ASP A 40 2.59 -8.31 -1.02
CA ASP A 40 2.97 -6.93 -0.74
C ASP A 40 4.12 -6.53 -1.67
N VAL A 41 3.84 -5.74 -2.70
CA VAL A 41 4.78 -5.33 -3.75
C VAL A 41 5.49 -4.03 -3.37
N GLY A 42 6.81 -4.11 -3.20
CA GLY A 42 7.63 -3.05 -2.65
C GLY A 42 7.52 -3.00 -1.12
N CYS A 43 7.65 -4.15 -0.47
CA CYS A 43 7.42 -4.32 0.97
C CYS A 43 8.44 -3.58 1.85
N GLY A 44 9.60 -3.20 1.30
CA GLY A 44 10.68 -2.53 2.03
C GLY A 44 11.12 -3.33 3.26
N THR A 45 11.07 -2.71 4.44
CA THR A 45 11.39 -3.34 5.73
C THR A 45 10.35 -4.33 6.23
N GLY A 46 9.25 -4.54 5.50
CA GLY A 46 8.19 -5.48 5.85
C GLY A 46 7.19 -4.95 6.89
N TYR A 47 7.14 -3.65 7.16
CA TYR A 47 6.22 -3.10 8.17
C TYR A 47 4.76 -3.46 7.89
N PHE A 48 4.26 -3.24 6.68
CA PHE A 48 2.88 -3.61 6.33
C PHE A 48 2.72 -5.11 6.16
N THR A 49 3.70 -5.80 5.57
CA THR A 49 3.71 -7.27 5.44
C THR A 49 3.45 -7.93 6.80
N ARG A 50 4.21 -7.55 7.84
CA ARG A 50 4.02 -8.03 9.23
C ARG A 50 2.63 -7.71 9.78
N ARG A 51 2.07 -6.55 9.46
CA ARG A 51 0.75 -6.15 9.95
C ARG A 51 -0.37 -6.98 9.32
N PHE A 52 -0.29 -7.26 8.02
CA PHE A 52 -1.26 -8.13 7.35
C PHE A 52 -1.12 -9.57 7.83
N ALA A 53 0.10 -10.06 8.04
CA ALA A 53 0.33 -11.39 8.64
C ALA A 53 -0.22 -11.47 10.07
N GLY A 54 0.02 -10.45 10.90
CA GLY A 54 -0.54 -10.34 12.25
C GLY A 54 -2.07 -10.21 12.28
N ALA A 55 -2.70 -9.82 11.18
CA ALA A 55 -4.15 -9.82 11.00
C ALA A 55 -4.70 -11.19 10.54
N GLY A 56 -3.85 -12.21 10.43
CA GLY A 56 -4.24 -13.59 10.12
C GLY A 56 -4.26 -13.93 8.62
N HIS A 57 -3.51 -13.19 7.80
CA HIS A 57 -3.34 -13.47 6.38
C HIS A 57 -2.01 -14.18 6.10
N ASP A 58 -1.97 -14.94 4.99
CA ASP A 58 -0.75 -15.53 4.44
C ASP A 58 -0.08 -14.50 3.52
N VAL A 59 1.05 -13.92 3.94
CA VAL A 59 1.60 -12.74 3.27
C VAL A 59 3.01 -12.99 2.75
N THR A 60 3.21 -12.69 1.48
CA THR A 60 4.54 -12.63 0.86
C THR A 60 4.89 -11.17 0.56
N GLY A 61 6.01 -10.68 1.08
CA GLY A 61 6.59 -9.39 0.74
C GLY A 61 7.61 -9.52 -0.39
N LEU A 62 7.55 -8.65 -1.39
CA LEU A 62 8.52 -8.60 -2.48
C LEU A 62 9.16 -7.22 -2.55
N ASP A 63 10.49 -7.16 -2.63
CA ASP A 63 11.23 -5.90 -2.79
C ASP A 63 12.51 -6.14 -3.62
N PRO A 64 12.96 -5.18 -4.44
CA PRO A 64 14.22 -5.29 -5.16
C PRO A 64 15.46 -5.00 -4.29
N ASP A 65 15.31 -4.32 -3.15
CA ASP A 65 16.44 -3.91 -2.30
C ASP A 65 16.84 -5.05 -1.33
N PRO A 66 18.05 -5.64 -1.49
CA PRO A 66 18.49 -6.72 -0.63
C PRO A 66 18.70 -6.29 0.83
N ALA A 67 19.01 -5.01 1.10
CA ALA A 67 19.20 -4.52 2.47
C ALA A 67 17.85 -4.41 3.18
N MET A 68 16.80 -3.95 2.48
CA MET A 68 15.43 -3.93 3.00
C MET A 68 14.94 -5.34 3.32
N LEU A 69 15.15 -6.29 2.39
CA LEU A 69 14.75 -7.69 2.60
C LEU A 69 15.53 -8.39 3.73
N ALA A 70 16.82 -8.10 3.87
CA ALA A 70 17.62 -8.64 4.98
C ALA A 70 17.05 -8.15 6.33
N TYR A 71 16.71 -6.86 6.41
CA TYR A 71 16.06 -6.29 7.58
C TYR A 71 14.69 -6.95 7.85
N ALA A 72 13.84 -7.03 6.82
CA ALA A 72 12.51 -7.63 6.92
C ALA A 72 12.56 -9.08 7.44
N ARG A 73 13.47 -9.90 6.90
CA ARG A 73 13.68 -11.29 7.35
C ARG A 73 14.16 -11.39 8.79
N ALA A 74 15.07 -10.49 9.20
CA ALA A 74 15.57 -10.44 10.58
C ALA A 74 14.49 -10.03 11.61
N HIS A 75 13.46 -9.31 11.16
CA HIS A 75 12.36 -8.81 12.00
C HIS A 75 11.02 -9.51 11.72
N ARG A 76 11.08 -10.70 11.14
CA ARG A 76 9.91 -11.54 10.89
C ARG A 76 9.14 -11.81 12.20
N ALA A 77 7.83 -11.60 12.19
CA ALA A 77 7.00 -11.67 13.38
C ALA A 77 5.99 -12.84 13.38
N CYS A 78 5.61 -13.31 12.18
CA CYS A 78 4.63 -14.39 12.00
C CYS A 78 5.14 -15.38 10.93
N THR A 79 4.25 -15.78 10.02
CA THR A 79 4.52 -16.73 8.93
C THR A 79 4.87 -16.05 7.61
N GLU A 80 4.94 -14.72 7.59
CA GLU A 80 5.19 -13.95 6.37
C GLU A 80 6.53 -14.32 5.72
N GLU A 81 6.56 -14.31 4.40
CA GLU A 81 7.75 -14.60 3.61
C GLU A 81 8.26 -13.36 2.87
N TYR A 82 9.57 -13.35 2.54
CA TYR A 82 10.18 -12.23 1.84
C TYR A 82 11.03 -12.71 0.67
N VAL A 83 10.70 -12.25 -0.54
CA VAL A 83 11.36 -12.65 -1.77
C VAL A 83 11.95 -11.45 -2.52
N PRO A 84 13.13 -11.61 -3.14
CA PRO A 84 13.67 -10.56 -4.00
C PRO A 84 12.92 -10.53 -5.33
N GLY A 85 12.64 -9.33 -5.84
CA GLY A 85 12.00 -9.20 -7.14
C GLY A 85 11.69 -7.76 -7.52
N ASP A 86 11.40 -7.59 -8.81
CA ASP A 86 10.98 -6.31 -9.38
C ASP A 86 9.46 -6.32 -9.59
N GLY A 87 8.77 -5.32 -9.07
CA GLY A 87 7.32 -5.19 -9.23
C GLY A 87 6.86 -5.12 -10.69
N ARG A 88 7.75 -4.76 -11.61
CA ARG A 88 7.47 -4.71 -13.05
C ARG A 88 7.50 -6.08 -13.72
N ARG A 89 8.01 -7.10 -13.06
CA ARG A 89 8.09 -8.48 -13.51
C ARG A 89 8.04 -9.42 -12.32
N LEU A 90 6.84 -9.70 -11.86
CA LEU A 90 6.63 -10.53 -10.67
C LEU A 90 6.92 -12.01 -10.97
N PRO A 91 7.75 -12.70 -10.15
CA PRO A 91 8.14 -14.09 -10.37
C PRO A 91 7.06 -15.07 -9.89
N PHE A 92 5.80 -14.78 -10.13
CA PHE A 92 4.64 -15.55 -9.69
C PHE A 92 3.70 -15.85 -10.84
N SER A 93 2.97 -16.94 -10.71
CA SER A 93 1.96 -17.37 -11.69
C SER A 93 0.72 -16.48 -11.69
N ASP A 94 -0.06 -16.51 -12.78
CA ASP A 94 -1.33 -15.80 -12.87
C ASP A 94 -2.29 -16.23 -11.77
N GLY A 95 -2.82 -15.27 -11.02
CA GLY A 95 -3.76 -15.52 -9.93
C GLY A 95 -3.20 -16.36 -8.78
N GLU A 96 -1.90 -16.29 -8.52
CA GLU A 96 -1.28 -17.04 -7.42
C GLU A 96 -1.72 -16.52 -6.04
N PHE A 97 -1.99 -15.24 -5.92
CA PHE A 97 -2.47 -14.59 -4.69
C PHE A 97 -3.95 -14.26 -4.77
N ASP A 98 -4.61 -14.15 -3.62
CA ASP A 98 -5.96 -13.62 -3.57
C ASP A 98 -5.97 -12.12 -3.82
N TYR A 99 -5.04 -11.41 -3.21
CA TYR A 99 -4.89 -9.97 -3.32
C TYR A 99 -3.44 -9.55 -3.51
N CYS A 100 -3.25 -8.38 -4.16
CA CYS A 100 -2.00 -7.65 -4.16
C CYS A 100 -2.17 -6.30 -3.48
N ILE A 101 -1.16 -5.89 -2.72
CA ILE A 101 -1.06 -4.54 -2.17
C ILE A 101 0.26 -3.90 -2.59
N SER A 102 0.28 -2.58 -2.67
CA SER A 102 1.51 -1.79 -2.78
C SER A 102 1.30 -0.49 -2.02
N ILE A 103 1.95 -0.35 -0.87
CA ILE A 103 1.73 0.77 0.05
C ILE A 103 2.96 1.68 0.04
N THR A 104 2.80 2.89 -0.50
CA THR A 104 3.85 3.92 -0.69
C THR A 104 5.09 3.43 -1.46
N ALA A 105 4.97 2.35 -2.23
CA ALA A 105 6.05 1.78 -3.03
C ALA A 105 5.87 2.04 -4.54
N LEU A 106 4.66 1.91 -5.09
CA LEU A 106 4.38 2.15 -6.51
C LEU A 106 4.80 3.56 -6.97
N CYS A 107 4.77 4.54 -6.07
CA CYS A 107 5.21 5.91 -6.34
C CYS A 107 6.73 6.05 -6.60
N PHE A 108 7.52 5.01 -6.36
CA PHE A 108 8.96 4.96 -6.69
C PHE A 108 9.25 4.10 -7.92
N ILE A 109 8.28 3.39 -8.47
CA ILE A 109 8.44 2.57 -9.67
C ILE A 109 8.22 3.43 -10.91
N THR A 110 9.25 3.54 -11.77
CA THR A 110 9.20 4.41 -12.95
C THR A 110 8.09 4.01 -13.91
N GLU A 111 7.90 2.71 -14.16
CA GLU A 111 6.90 2.13 -15.05
C GLU A 111 5.71 1.59 -14.25
N GLU A 112 5.02 2.49 -13.54
CA GLU A 112 3.95 2.13 -12.61
C GLU A 112 2.81 1.32 -13.23
N ARG A 113 2.49 1.58 -14.52
CA ARG A 113 1.44 0.83 -15.24
C ARG A 113 1.85 -0.61 -15.50
N LEU A 114 3.12 -0.86 -15.77
CA LEU A 114 3.65 -2.21 -15.95
C LEU A 114 3.57 -2.99 -14.64
N ALA A 115 4.04 -2.39 -13.55
CA ALA A 115 3.94 -3.00 -12.22
C ALA A 115 2.48 -3.25 -11.82
N LEU A 116 1.59 -2.32 -12.10
CA LEU A 116 0.16 -2.46 -11.82
C LEU A 116 -0.48 -3.59 -12.64
N GLY A 117 -0.08 -3.76 -13.91
CA GLY A 117 -0.49 -4.89 -14.76
C GLY A 117 -0.05 -6.23 -14.20
N GLU A 118 1.19 -6.33 -13.70
CA GLU A 118 1.70 -7.52 -13.03
C GLU A 118 0.97 -7.82 -11.72
N MET A 119 0.71 -6.81 -10.89
CA MET A 119 -0.10 -6.97 -9.68
C MET A 119 -1.51 -7.50 -10.01
N ALA A 120 -2.13 -7.01 -11.08
CA ALA A 120 -3.43 -7.48 -11.54
C ALA A 120 -3.36 -8.92 -12.05
N ARG A 121 -2.29 -9.29 -12.78
CA ARG A 121 -2.08 -10.64 -13.32
C ARG A 121 -1.99 -11.68 -12.22
N VAL A 122 -1.20 -11.40 -11.17
CA VAL A 122 -0.97 -12.37 -10.09
C VAL A 122 -2.08 -12.39 -9.03
N SER A 123 -3.01 -11.43 -9.03
CA SER A 123 -4.11 -11.36 -8.07
C SER A 123 -5.41 -11.94 -8.64
N ARG A 124 -6.07 -12.83 -7.89
CA ARG A 124 -7.34 -13.45 -8.30
C ARG A 124 -8.56 -12.58 -8.02
N ARG A 125 -8.56 -11.87 -6.91
CA ARG A 125 -9.74 -11.20 -6.36
C ARG A 125 -9.66 -9.68 -6.39
N GLY A 126 -8.45 -9.13 -6.29
CA GLY A 126 -8.30 -7.69 -6.34
C GLY A 126 -6.96 -7.17 -5.84
N LEU A 127 -6.84 -5.87 -5.85
CA LEU A 127 -5.65 -5.18 -5.36
C LEU A 127 -5.99 -3.87 -4.66
N ALA A 128 -5.06 -3.40 -3.82
CA ALA A 128 -5.13 -2.08 -3.22
C ALA A 128 -3.80 -1.34 -3.28
N LEU A 129 -3.89 -0.04 -3.52
CA LEU A 129 -2.76 0.88 -3.62
C LEU A 129 -2.80 1.89 -2.48
N GLY A 130 -1.65 2.15 -1.88
CA GLY A 130 -1.38 3.29 -1.04
C GLY A 130 -0.45 4.26 -1.76
N LEU A 131 -0.91 5.46 -2.10
CA LEU A 131 -0.16 6.44 -2.89
C LEU A 131 -0.03 7.77 -2.16
N LEU A 132 1.00 8.52 -2.50
CA LEU A 132 1.24 9.87 -1.97
C LEU A 132 0.36 10.90 -2.70
N ASN A 133 -0.35 11.73 -1.93
CA ASN A 133 -1.31 12.69 -2.49
C ASN A 133 -0.70 14.06 -2.77
N ARG A 134 -0.74 14.48 -4.04
CA ARG A 134 -0.25 15.77 -4.50
C ARG A 134 -1.09 16.95 -3.98
N TRP A 135 -2.35 16.74 -3.63
CA TRP A 135 -3.25 17.79 -3.11
C TRP A 135 -3.18 17.97 -1.60
N SER A 136 -2.23 17.34 -0.94
CA SER A 136 -2.12 17.34 0.52
C SER A 136 -1.19 18.41 1.07
N LEU A 137 -1.36 18.72 2.36
CA LEU A 137 -0.41 19.51 3.13
C LEU A 137 0.97 18.82 3.18
N LEU A 138 1.01 17.49 3.22
CA LEU A 138 2.25 16.72 3.18
C LEU A 138 3.06 17.01 1.90
N TYR A 139 2.40 17.11 0.74
CA TYR A 139 3.06 17.47 -0.51
C TYR A 139 3.67 18.87 -0.46
N LEU A 140 2.94 19.84 0.10
CA LEU A 140 3.46 21.20 0.25
C LEU A 140 4.70 21.26 1.13
N GLN A 141 4.79 20.40 2.15
CA GLN A 141 5.91 20.35 3.10
C GLN A 141 7.09 19.49 2.61
N LYS A 142 6.83 18.39 1.89
CA LYS A 142 7.82 17.35 1.62
C LYS A 142 7.94 16.93 0.15
N GLY A 143 6.95 17.20 -0.69
CA GLY A 143 6.88 16.69 -2.06
C GLY A 143 7.41 17.63 -3.12
N ARG A 144 7.58 18.92 -2.82
CA ARG A 144 8.06 19.92 -3.78
C ARG A 144 9.55 19.71 -4.11
N HIS A 145 9.97 20.17 -5.30
CA HIS A 145 11.36 20.18 -5.75
C HIS A 145 12.04 18.78 -5.73
N GLY A 146 11.29 17.75 -6.13
CA GLY A 146 11.80 16.38 -6.20
C GLY A 146 11.70 15.57 -4.91
N GLY A 147 11.07 16.15 -3.88
CA GLY A 147 10.86 15.49 -2.58
C GLY A 147 12.02 15.63 -1.59
N LEU A 148 11.72 15.52 -0.31
CA LEU A 148 12.66 15.63 0.80
C LEU A 148 12.72 14.33 1.62
N GLY A 149 13.93 13.90 1.97
CA GLY A 149 14.13 12.71 2.82
C GLY A 149 13.59 11.44 2.18
N ALA A 150 12.73 10.69 2.87
CA ALA A 150 12.11 9.45 2.36
C ALA A 150 11.21 9.66 1.13
N TYR A 151 10.87 10.89 0.78
CA TYR A 151 10.03 11.21 -0.38
C TYR A 151 10.84 11.63 -1.61
N HIS A 152 12.18 11.62 -1.54
CA HIS A 152 13.03 11.98 -2.67
C HIS A 152 12.79 11.03 -3.85
N GLY A 153 12.50 11.59 -5.03
CA GLY A 153 12.19 10.83 -6.24
C GLY A 153 10.77 10.24 -6.30
N ALA A 154 9.96 10.41 -5.25
CA ALA A 154 8.60 9.89 -5.24
C ALA A 154 7.71 10.62 -6.25
N ARG A 155 6.90 9.85 -6.98
CA ARG A 155 5.80 10.37 -7.78
C ARG A 155 4.58 10.60 -6.89
N TRP A 156 3.99 11.78 -7.01
CA TRP A 156 2.81 12.18 -6.25
C TRP A 156 1.59 12.17 -7.17
N HIS A 157 0.51 11.56 -6.71
CA HIS A 157 -0.72 11.40 -7.49
C HIS A 157 -1.85 12.27 -6.93
N THR A 158 -2.82 12.62 -7.77
CA THR A 158 -4.11 13.10 -7.30
C THR A 158 -5.07 11.91 -7.14
N PRO A 159 -6.18 12.03 -6.37
CA PRO A 159 -7.20 10.98 -6.31
C PRO A 159 -7.78 10.60 -7.69
N ALA A 160 -7.88 11.57 -8.61
CA ALA A 160 -8.31 11.31 -9.99
C ALA A 160 -7.26 10.49 -10.77
N GLN A 161 -5.96 10.79 -10.62
CA GLN A 161 -4.90 10.00 -11.22
C GLN A 161 -4.82 8.58 -10.64
N ALA A 162 -5.00 8.42 -9.33
CA ALA A 162 -5.07 7.11 -8.71
C ALA A 162 -6.24 6.27 -9.27
N ARG A 163 -7.39 6.90 -9.50
CA ARG A 163 -8.53 6.26 -10.16
C ARG A 163 -8.20 5.88 -11.60
N ALA A 164 -7.63 6.81 -12.39
CA ALA A 164 -7.26 6.57 -13.78
C ALA A 164 -6.22 5.44 -13.95
N LEU A 165 -5.31 5.27 -12.98
CA LEU A 165 -4.41 4.11 -12.95
C LEU A 165 -5.19 2.79 -12.85
N LEU A 166 -6.15 2.70 -11.93
CA LEU A 166 -6.97 1.49 -11.79
C LEU A 166 -7.89 1.24 -12.99
N GLU A 167 -8.33 2.28 -13.69
CA GLU A 167 -9.16 2.18 -14.92
C GLU A 167 -8.41 1.53 -16.10
N THR A 168 -7.09 1.43 -16.03
CA THR A 168 -6.32 0.68 -17.04
C THR A 168 -6.42 -0.83 -16.88
N LEU A 169 -6.96 -1.31 -15.77
CA LEU A 169 -7.08 -2.73 -15.46
C LEU A 169 -8.47 -3.28 -15.80
N PRO A 170 -8.58 -4.57 -16.17
CA PRO A 170 -9.86 -5.24 -16.35
C PRO A 170 -10.51 -5.59 -14.99
N MET A 171 -10.66 -4.58 -14.14
CA MET A 171 -11.16 -4.70 -12.76
C MET A 171 -12.18 -3.62 -12.46
N THR A 172 -13.13 -3.89 -11.57
CA THR A 172 -14.07 -2.89 -11.07
C THR A 172 -13.44 -2.10 -9.92
N ILE A 173 -13.40 -0.78 -10.08
CA ILE A 173 -12.91 0.13 -9.03
C ILE A 173 -13.92 0.17 -7.90
N ARG A 174 -13.47 -0.23 -6.70
CA ARG A 174 -14.32 -0.18 -5.50
C ARG A 174 -14.42 1.23 -4.96
N ARG A 175 -13.32 1.80 -4.54
CA ARG A 175 -13.29 3.13 -3.92
C ARG A 175 -11.92 3.75 -4.02
N VAL A 176 -11.88 5.09 -4.03
CA VAL A 176 -10.69 5.90 -3.77
C VAL A 176 -10.99 6.76 -2.54
N ARG A 177 -10.11 6.74 -1.57
CA ARG A 177 -10.22 7.44 -0.29
C ARG A 177 -8.90 8.11 0.04
N THR A 178 -8.94 9.11 0.93
CA THR A 178 -7.74 9.75 1.44
C THR A 178 -7.74 9.74 2.97
N ALA A 179 -6.56 9.83 3.54
CA ALA A 179 -6.33 9.91 4.97
C ALA A 179 -5.09 10.75 5.28
N ILE A 180 -4.84 11.03 6.56
CA ILE A 180 -3.71 11.83 7.03
C ILE A 180 -3.83 13.28 6.54
N HIS A 181 -4.96 13.92 6.86
CA HIS A 181 -5.25 15.30 6.45
C HIS A 181 -4.29 16.31 7.09
N LEU A 182 -3.89 16.08 8.34
CA LEU A 182 -2.86 16.85 9.03
C LEU A 182 -1.66 15.95 9.37
N PRO A 183 -0.52 16.07 8.68
CA PRO A 183 0.59 15.13 8.82
C PRO A 183 1.42 15.29 10.11
N SER A 184 1.07 16.22 11.00
CA SER A 184 1.79 16.44 12.26
C SER A 184 1.70 15.26 13.24
N GLY A 185 0.58 14.52 13.22
CA GLY A 185 0.34 13.38 14.12
C GLY A 185 0.06 13.75 15.59
N GLY A 186 -0.06 15.04 15.91
CA GLY A 186 -0.45 15.50 17.24
C GLY A 186 -1.94 15.30 17.55
N ALA A 187 -2.38 15.67 18.76
CA ALA A 187 -3.77 15.50 19.19
C ALA A 187 -4.77 16.15 18.21
N CYS A 188 -4.52 17.40 17.80
CA CYS A 188 -5.38 18.09 16.82
C CYS A 188 -5.44 17.34 15.48
N ALA A 189 -4.33 16.76 15.01
CA ALA A 189 -4.31 16.00 13.76
C ALA A 189 -5.17 14.73 13.87
N ARG A 190 -5.06 14.02 15.00
CA ARG A 190 -5.85 12.80 15.26
C ARG A 190 -7.33 13.09 15.40
N SER A 191 -7.69 14.18 16.10
CA SER A 191 -9.09 14.62 16.22
C SER A 191 -9.66 15.05 14.86
N ALA A 192 -8.90 15.80 14.06
CA ALA A 192 -9.29 16.19 12.72
C ALA A 192 -9.52 14.95 11.82
N GLU A 193 -8.60 13.98 11.86
CA GLU A 193 -8.72 12.73 11.10
C GLU A 193 -9.97 11.93 11.49
N ALA A 194 -10.30 11.88 12.78
CA ALA A 194 -11.46 11.15 13.29
C ALA A 194 -12.82 11.71 12.79
N VAL A 195 -12.88 13.01 12.47
CA VAL A 195 -14.11 13.67 12.02
C VAL A 195 -14.12 14.00 10.52
N THR A 196 -12.96 13.94 9.86
CA THR A 196 -12.87 14.23 8.42
C THR A 196 -13.23 12.99 7.61
N PRO A 197 -14.27 13.07 6.76
CA PRO A 197 -14.63 11.93 5.93
C PRO A 197 -13.53 11.58 4.93
N HIS A 198 -13.24 10.31 4.73
CA HIS A 198 -12.19 9.83 3.81
C HIS A 198 -12.45 10.13 2.31
N TRP A 199 -13.60 10.68 1.94
CA TRP A 199 -13.85 11.18 0.59
C TRP A 199 -13.30 12.60 0.37
N VAL A 200 -12.91 13.34 1.41
CA VAL A 200 -12.26 14.64 1.32
C VAL A 200 -10.88 14.46 0.66
N PRO A 201 -10.57 15.13 -0.47
CA PRO A 201 -9.45 14.70 -1.34
C PRO A 201 -8.05 15.18 -0.91
N PHE A 202 -7.90 15.77 0.27
CA PHE A 202 -6.70 16.50 0.70
C PHE A 202 -5.82 15.74 1.71
N GLY A 203 -6.13 14.51 2.07
CA GLY A 203 -5.27 13.68 2.93
C GLY A 203 -3.92 13.36 2.28
N GLY A 204 -2.85 13.21 3.06
CA GLY A 204 -1.50 12.92 2.58
C GLY A 204 -1.36 11.55 1.89
N PHE A 205 -2.23 10.63 2.24
CA PHE A 205 -2.29 9.26 1.72
C PHE A 205 -3.56 9.06 0.89
N ILE A 206 -3.41 8.43 -0.28
CA ILE A 206 -4.53 7.95 -1.11
C ILE A 206 -4.56 6.43 -1.00
N ALA A 207 -5.68 5.88 -0.58
CA ALA A 207 -5.97 4.46 -0.70
C ALA A 207 -6.95 4.24 -1.86
N ALA A 208 -6.61 3.34 -2.77
CA ALA A 208 -7.43 3.01 -3.92
C ALA A 208 -7.48 1.49 -4.10
N ALA A 209 -8.66 0.92 -4.32
CA ALA A 209 -8.84 -0.52 -4.48
C ALA A 209 -9.71 -0.86 -5.69
N ALA A 210 -9.32 -1.96 -6.36
CA ALA A 210 -10.08 -2.56 -7.44
C ALA A 210 -10.28 -4.06 -7.17
N ARG A 211 -11.41 -4.61 -7.63
CA ARG A 211 -11.73 -6.04 -7.51
C ARG A 211 -12.03 -6.67 -8.87
N ASN A 212 -11.71 -7.93 -8.97
CA ASN A 212 -12.04 -8.77 -10.12
C ASN A 212 -13.42 -9.41 -9.86
N GLU A 213 -14.47 -8.93 -10.53
CA GLU A 213 -15.84 -9.43 -10.34
C GLU A 213 -16.07 -10.82 -10.96
N LEU A 214 -15.33 -11.16 -12.01
CA LEU A 214 -15.56 -12.39 -12.78
C LEU A 214 -15.12 -13.69 -12.08
N ARG A 215 -14.34 -13.61 -11.00
CA ARG A 215 -13.86 -14.78 -10.24
C ARG A 215 -14.50 -14.96 -8.86
N GLY A 216 -15.29 -14.00 -8.39
CA GLY A 216 -15.96 -14.07 -7.08
C GLY A 216 -17.29 -14.83 -7.05
N ALA A 217 -17.89 -15.08 -8.21
CA ALA A 217 -19.19 -15.74 -8.32
C ALA A 217 -19.13 -17.29 -8.27
N ALA A 218 -17.95 -17.88 -8.43
CA ALA A 218 -17.80 -19.34 -8.46
C ALA A 218 -17.79 -20.01 -7.07
N GLY A 219 -17.83 -19.23 -5.97
CA GLY A 219 -17.75 -19.74 -4.59
C GLY A 219 -19.07 -19.77 -3.82
N LYS A 220 -20.21 -19.45 -4.42
CA LYS A 220 -21.53 -19.45 -3.76
C LYS A 220 -22.53 -20.42 -4.39
N VAL A 221 -22.06 -21.57 -4.84
CA VAL A 221 -22.94 -22.70 -5.16
C VAL A 221 -22.41 -23.92 -4.41
N ARG A 222 -22.85 -24.07 -3.18
CA ARG A 222 -23.29 -25.29 -2.48
C ARG A 222 -23.63 -24.98 -1.02
#